data_42b09b6c05210fc3eda5082e59019c1f
#
_entry.id   42b09b6c05210fc3eda5082e59019c1f
#
_cell.length_a   1.000
_cell.length_b   1.000
_cell.length_c   1.000
_cell.angle_alpha   90.00
_cell.angle_beta   90.00
_cell.angle_gamma   90.00
#
_symmetry.space_group_name_H-M   'P 1'
#
loop_
_entity.id
_entity.type
_entity.pdbx_description
1 polymer ?
#
loop_
_entity_poly.entity_id
_entity_poly.type
_entity_poly.pdbx_seq_one_letter_code
_entity_poly.pdbx_strand_id
1 'polypeptide(L)'
;QLTDVVCCAPNVQLGMKTAFAKVGAQLGDITISPRKLAGYTSYGMCCSEKEIGISDDNSGIMVIPEDVPCGTDLKALYPIDDIIFEVDNKSLTNRPDLWGHYGMAREFSTLSGRPLKALPVADLAAYSNLPAIDMKIEDPLCQRYSCLRVENINRHVSPMAMRIRLNYCGMRDINFLAYLTN
;
A
#
# COMPACT_ATOMS: atom_id res chain seq x y z
N GLN A 1 0.80 28.24 -7.67
CA GLN A 1 2.07 28.97 -7.55
C GLN A 1 3.17 28.16 -8.21
N LEU A 2 3.97 28.80 -9.09
CA LEU A 2 5.15 28.16 -9.68
C LEU A 2 6.33 28.24 -8.71
N THR A 3 7.13 27.17 -8.66
CA THR A 3 8.29 27.07 -7.77
C THR A 3 9.41 26.35 -8.49
N ASP A 4 10.63 26.88 -8.42
CA ASP A 4 11.80 26.25 -9.01
C ASP A 4 12.30 25.11 -8.11
N VAL A 5 12.47 23.94 -8.72
CA VAL A 5 12.93 22.71 -8.02
C VAL A 5 14.00 22.04 -8.86
N VAL A 6 15.12 21.70 -8.24
CA VAL A 6 16.17 20.90 -8.88
C VAL A 6 15.87 19.42 -8.58
N CYS A 7 15.70 18.65 -9.64
CA CYS A 7 15.45 17.21 -9.54
C CYS A 7 16.39 16.44 -10.48
N CYS A 8 17.00 15.37 -9.95
CA CYS A 8 17.92 14.50 -10.71
C CYS A 8 17.31 13.10 -10.95
N ALA A 9 16.04 12.92 -10.67
CA ALA A 9 15.40 11.61 -10.86
C ALA A 9 15.29 11.26 -12.35
N PRO A 10 15.56 9.99 -12.72
CA PRO A 10 15.61 9.57 -14.13
C PRO A 10 14.24 9.57 -14.82
N ASN A 11 13.15 9.55 -14.05
CA ASN A 11 11.79 9.45 -14.54
C ASN A 11 11.06 10.81 -14.64
N VAL A 12 11.75 11.92 -14.49
CA VAL A 12 11.15 13.27 -14.62
C VAL A 12 10.69 13.51 -16.06
N GLN A 13 9.42 13.86 -16.22
CA GLN A 13 8.80 14.15 -17.50
C GLN A 13 7.93 15.41 -17.44
N LEU A 14 7.84 16.11 -18.56
CA LEU A 14 6.96 17.27 -18.67
C LEU A 14 5.49 16.87 -18.47
N GLY A 15 4.79 17.60 -17.64
CA GLY A 15 3.36 17.39 -17.37
C GLY A 15 3.06 16.32 -16.34
N MET A 16 4.05 15.54 -15.86
CA MET A 16 3.82 14.54 -14.82
C MET A 16 3.41 15.19 -13.50
N LYS A 17 2.63 14.45 -12.71
CA LYS A 17 2.31 14.80 -11.32
C LYS A 17 3.13 13.95 -10.38
N THR A 18 3.69 14.56 -9.35
CA THR A 18 4.55 13.89 -8.38
C THR A 18 4.28 14.38 -6.96
N ALA A 19 4.73 13.60 -5.99
CA ALA A 19 4.74 14.04 -4.61
C ALA A 19 5.77 15.14 -4.39
N PHE A 20 5.35 16.25 -3.81
CA PHE A 20 6.17 17.43 -3.62
C PHE A 20 6.21 17.85 -2.14
N ALA A 21 7.39 17.84 -1.56
CA ALA A 21 7.66 18.39 -0.24
C ALA A 21 8.00 19.87 -0.33
N LYS A 22 7.12 20.70 0.24
CA LYS A 22 7.31 22.14 0.33
C LYS A 22 8.41 22.50 1.33
N VAL A 23 8.97 23.70 1.20
CA VAL A 23 9.83 24.27 2.24
C VAL A 23 9.09 24.27 3.58
N GLY A 24 9.76 23.75 4.62
CA GLY A 24 9.18 23.55 5.95
C GLY A 24 8.53 22.18 6.16
N ALA A 25 8.36 21.37 5.11
CA ALA A 25 7.87 19.99 5.27
C ALA A 25 8.91 19.13 5.99
N GLN A 26 8.41 18.20 6.80
CA GLN A 26 9.25 17.23 7.50
C GLN A 26 9.09 15.86 6.85
N LEU A 27 10.21 15.25 6.46
CA LEU A 27 10.31 13.92 5.90
C LEU A 27 11.26 13.09 6.78
N GLY A 28 10.70 12.26 7.65
CA GLY A 28 11.48 11.61 8.70
C GLY A 28 12.23 12.65 9.54
N ASP A 29 13.56 12.52 9.59
CA ASP A 29 14.44 13.42 10.35
C ASP A 29 14.86 14.67 9.57
N ILE A 30 14.42 14.83 8.31
CA ILE A 30 14.86 15.91 7.44
C ILE A 30 13.77 16.98 7.32
N THR A 31 14.10 18.23 7.61
CA THR A 31 13.26 19.39 7.33
C THR A 31 13.68 20.01 6.00
N ILE A 32 12.72 20.12 5.07
CA ILE A 32 12.97 20.69 3.74
C ILE A 32 13.21 22.20 3.85
N SER A 33 14.37 22.64 3.36
CA SER A 33 14.76 24.05 3.29
C SER A 33 15.27 24.40 1.90
N PRO A 34 15.24 25.68 1.51
CA PRO A 34 15.84 26.09 0.25
C PRO A 34 17.31 25.69 0.18
N ARG A 35 17.72 25.01 -0.88
CA ARG A 35 19.04 24.47 -1.05
C ARG A 35 19.61 24.78 -2.43
N LYS A 36 20.88 25.16 -2.47
CA LYS A 36 21.60 25.38 -3.73
C LYS A 36 22.17 24.05 -4.24
N LEU A 37 21.73 23.64 -5.43
CA LEU A 37 22.11 22.40 -6.10
C LEU A 37 22.51 22.70 -7.53
N ALA A 38 23.67 22.24 -7.98
CA ALA A 38 24.18 22.46 -9.34
C ALA A 38 24.10 23.92 -9.83
N GLY A 39 24.28 24.90 -8.93
CA GLY A 39 24.24 26.32 -9.25
C GLY A 39 22.86 26.98 -9.17
N TYR A 40 21.78 26.19 -9.02
CA TYR A 40 20.39 26.64 -8.91
C TYR A 40 19.85 26.50 -7.53
N THR A 41 18.95 27.36 -7.09
CA THR A 41 18.28 27.23 -5.79
C THR A 41 17.00 26.43 -5.96
N SER A 42 16.88 25.33 -5.22
CA SER A 42 15.68 24.49 -5.15
C SER A 42 14.82 24.90 -3.95
N TYR A 43 13.54 25.18 -4.18
CA TYR A 43 12.57 25.59 -3.17
C TYR A 43 11.58 24.46 -2.84
N GLY A 44 12.10 23.30 -2.56
CA GLY A 44 11.35 22.09 -2.25
C GLY A 44 12.01 20.85 -2.82
N MET A 45 11.33 19.72 -2.71
CA MET A 45 11.83 18.44 -3.17
C MET A 45 10.70 17.60 -3.80
N CYS A 46 10.93 17.09 -5.01
CA CYS A 46 10.11 16.01 -5.56
C CYS A 46 10.55 14.71 -4.90
N CYS A 47 9.62 13.96 -4.34
CA CYS A 47 9.92 12.84 -3.47
C CYS A 47 9.69 11.49 -4.16
N SER A 48 10.57 10.54 -3.87
CA SER A 48 10.36 9.11 -4.11
C SER A 48 9.39 8.53 -3.07
N GLU A 49 8.89 7.32 -3.31
CA GLU A 49 8.06 6.60 -2.34
C GLU A 49 8.82 6.34 -1.04
N LYS A 50 10.12 6.04 -1.15
CA LYS A 50 10.98 5.80 0.01
C LYS A 50 11.15 7.04 0.89
N GLU A 51 11.35 8.21 0.29
CA GLU A 51 11.51 9.46 1.04
C GLU A 51 10.24 9.86 1.79
N ILE A 52 9.06 9.45 1.29
CA ILE A 52 7.79 9.65 1.99
C ILE A 52 7.53 8.53 3.03
N GLY A 53 8.28 7.43 3.00
CA GLY A 53 8.14 6.31 3.93
C GLY A 53 7.00 5.34 3.58
N ILE A 54 6.57 5.28 2.33
CA ILE A 54 5.47 4.43 1.89
C ILE A 54 5.90 3.13 1.20
N SER A 55 7.14 3.06 0.75
CA SER A 55 7.79 1.84 0.23
C SER A 55 9.30 1.98 0.24
N ASP A 56 10.02 0.92 -0.14
CA ASP A 56 11.48 0.96 -0.31
C ASP A 56 11.91 1.47 -1.70
N ASP A 57 10.95 1.83 -2.58
CA ASP A 57 11.26 2.26 -3.94
C ASP A 57 11.89 3.66 -3.96
N ASN A 58 13.14 3.68 -4.44
CA ASN A 58 13.95 4.90 -4.63
C ASN A 58 14.48 4.99 -6.07
N SER A 59 13.85 4.30 -7.02
CA SER A 59 14.27 4.28 -8.42
C SER A 59 13.98 5.59 -9.17
N GLY A 60 13.05 6.39 -8.65
CA GLY A 60 12.63 7.68 -9.19
C GLY A 60 11.71 8.43 -8.25
N ILE A 61 11.18 9.54 -8.71
CA ILE A 61 10.14 10.28 -7.99
C ILE A 61 8.79 9.58 -8.11
N MET A 62 7.98 9.67 -7.06
CA MET A 62 6.64 9.07 -7.02
C MET A 62 5.75 9.67 -8.11
N VAL A 63 5.11 8.80 -8.91
CA VAL A 63 4.17 9.22 -9.96
C VAL A 63 2.75 9.23 -9.39
N ILE A 64 2.09 10.38 -9.50
CA ILE A 64 0.69 10.57 -9.10
C ILE A 64 -0.20 10.48 -10.35
N PRO A 65 -1.38 9.82 -10.28
CA PRO A 65 -2.31 9.75 -11.40
C PRO A 65 -2.72 11.12 -11.95
N GLU A 66 -2.94 11.21 -13.25
CA GLU A 66 -3.24 12.48 -13.95
C GLU A 66 -4.58 13.12 -13.53
N ASP A 67 -5.54 12.32 -13.09
CA ASP A 67 -6.85 12.77 -12.63
C ASP A 67 -6.82 13.45 -11.25
N VAL A 68 -5.73 13.31 -10.50
CA VAL A 68 -5.58 13.92 -9.17
C VAL A 68 -5.29 15.43 -9.33
N PRO A 69 -6.07 16.34 -8.70
CA PRO A 69 -5.81 17.77 -8.75
C PRO A 69 -4.46 18.14 -8.11
N CYS A 70 -3.74 19.10 -8.74
CA CYS A 70 -2.50 19.62 -8.14
C CYS A 70 -2.78 20.32 -6.82
N GLY A 71 -1.95 20.02 -5.81
CA GLY A 71 -2.09 20.56 -4.45
C GLY A 71 -2.95 19.70 -3.52
N THR A 72 -3.43 18.55 -3.98
CA THR A 72 -4.07 17.56 -3.11
C THR A 72 -3.07 17.04 -2.08
N ASP A 73 -3.51 16.94 -0.82
CA ASP A 73 -2.72 16.36 0.25
C ASP A 73 -2.61 14.83 0.03
N LEU A 74 -1.39 14.29 0.11
CA LEU A 74 -1.15 12.85 -0.02
C LEU A 74 -1.88 12.03 1.05
N LYS A 75 -2.08 12.56 2.24
CA LYS A 75 -2.85 11.91 3.30
C LYS A 75 -4.34 11.77 2.97
N ALA A 76 -4.86 12.62 2.10
CA ALA A 76 -6.22 12.51 1.60
C ALA A 76 -6.35 11.48 0.47
N LEU A 77 -5.26 11.20 -0.25
CA LEU A 77 -5.22 10.24 -1.35
C LEU A 77 -4.93 8.81 -0.89
N TYR A 78 -4.02 8.68 0.06
CA TYR A 78 -3.44 7.40 0.45
C TYR A 78 -3.46 7.20 1.95
N PRO A 79 -3.57 5.96 2.44
CA PRO A 79 -3.57 5.63 3.87
C PRO A 79 -2.14 5.69 4.45
N ILE A 80 -1.51 6.87 4.41
CA ILE A 80 -0.13 7.11 4.87
C ILE A 80 -0.05 7.63 6.30
N ASP A 81 -1.18 7.96 6.90
CA ASP A 81 -1.30 8.41 8.29
C ASP A 81 -1.97 7.31 9.11
N ASP A 82 -1.19 6.33 9.56
CA ASP A 82 -1.67 5.14 10.27
C ASP A 82 -0.80 4.83 11.49
N ILE A 83 -1.33 4.02 12.39
CA ILE A 83 -0.61 3.56 13.59
C ILE A 83 -0.31 2.07 13.42
N ILE A 84 0.97 1.74 13.41
CA ILE A 84 1.47 0.38 13.31
C ILE A 84 2.10 0.02 14.65
N PHE A 85 1.73 -1.14 15.17
CA PHE A 85 2.37 -1.70 16.35
C PHE A 85 2.61 -3.20 16.15
N GLU A 86 3.73 -3.65 16.65
CA GLU A 86 4.10 -5.05 16.67
C GLU A 86 3.64 -5.70 17.98
N VAL A 87 3.08 -6.91 17.89
CA VAL A 87 2.69 -7.70 19.04
C VAL A 87 3.64 -8.88 19.18
N ASP A 88 4.61 -8.78 20.08
CA ASP A 88 5.48 -9.89 20.49
C ASP A 88 5.00 -10.43 21.85
N ASN A 89 4.28 -11.54 21.83
CA ASN A 89 3.78 -12.16 23.06
C ASN A 89 3.82 -13.70 22.95
N LYS A 90 4.72 -14.32 23.70
CA LYS A 90 4.89 -15.77 23.72
C LYS A 90 3.65 -16.53 24.20
N SER A 91 2.76 -15.88 24.95
CA SER A 91 1.50 -16.48 25.41
C SER A 91 0.46 -16.66 24.29
N LEU A 92 0.71 -16.15 23.08
CA LEU A 92 -0.17 -16.29 21.93
C LEU A 92 0.19 -17.49 21.04
N THR A 93 1.22 -18.25 21.38
CA THR A 93 1.73 -19.36 20.54
C THR A 93 0.68 -20.44 20.29
N ASN A 94 -0.23 -20.67 21.23
CA ASN A 94 -1.33 -21.64 21.14
C ASN A 94 -2.61 -21.04 20.52
N ARG A 95 -2.57 -19.79 20.06
CA ARG A 95 -3.70 -19.06 19.49
C ARG A 95 -3.44 -18.79 18.00
N PRO A 96 -3.61 -19.80 17.11
CA PRO A 96 -3.35 -19.63 15.68
C PRO A 96 -4.26 -18.57 15.03
N ASP A 97 -5.41 -18.32 15.60
CA ASP A 97 -6.33 -17.27 15.19
C ASP A 97 -5.76 -15.85 15.34
N LEU A 98 -4.79 -15.66 16.22
CA LEU A 98 -4.14 -14.35 16.45
C LEU A 98 -2.90 -14.10 15.58
N TRP A 99 -2.55 -15.04 14.70
CA TRP A 99 -1.46 -14.90 13.75
C TRP A 99 -1.87 -14.19 12.45
N GLY A 100 -2.93 -13.41 12.49
CA GLY A 100 -3.43 -12.63 11.37
C GLY A 100 -4.16 -11.38 11.82
N HIS A 101 -4.21 -10.39 10.95
CA HIS A 101 -4.80 -9.07 11.24
C HIS A 101 -6.26 -9.15 11.70
N TYR A 102 -7.07 -10.00 11.05
CA TYR A 102 -8.49 -10.12 11.40
C TYR A 102 -8.69 -10.78 12.76
N GLY A 103 -7.92 -11.82 13.08
CA GLY A 103 -7.96 -12.47 14.40
C GLY A 103 -7.56 -11.50 15.51
N MET A 104 -6.48 -10.72 15.28
CA MET A 104 -6.06 -9.66 16.23
C MET A 104 -7.13 -8.58 16.37
N ALA A 105 -7.76 -8.16 15.28
CA ALA A 105 -8.84 -7.18 15.33
C ALA A 105 -10.05 -7.68 16.14
N ARG A 106 -10.39 -8.97 16.01
CA ARG A 106 -11.45 -9.63 16.79
C ARG A 106 -11.12 -9.68 18.28
N GLU A 107 -9.89 -10.04 18.64
CA GLU A 107 -9.42 -10.04 20.03
C GLU A 107 -9.46 -8.62 20.61
N PHE A 108 -8.95 -7.65 19.87
CA PHE A 108 -8.98 -6.23 20.28
C PHE A 108 -10.41 -5.69 20.44
N SER A 109 -11.32 -6.10 19.55
CA SER A 109 -12.75 -5.79 19.66
C SER A 109 -13.32 -6.30 20.97
N THR A 110 -13.02 -7.56 21.33
CA THR A 110 -13.49 -8.18 22.58
C THR A 110 -12.93 -7.45 23.80
N LEU A 111 -11.65 -7.15 23.82
CA LEU A 111 -10.99 -6.50 24.96
C LEU A 111 -11.41 -5.03 25.14
N SER A 112 -11.62 -4.31 24.05
CA SER A 112 -11.97 -2.90 24.07
C SER A 112 -13.48 -2.61 24.17
N GLY A 113 -14.32 -3.63 23.96
CA GLY A 113 -15.77 -3.48 23.83
C GLY A 113 -16.23 -2.74 22.57
N ARG A 114 -15.32 -2.50 21.61
CA ARG A 114 -15.64 -1.85 20.33
C ARG A 114 -16.15 -2.86 19.31
N PRO A 115 -17.13 -2.52 18.48
CA PRO A 115 -17.65 -3.44 17.47
C PRO A 115 -16.60 -3.76 16.41
N LEU A 116 -16.47 -5.03 16.06
CA LEU A 116 -15.64 -5.48 14.94
C LEU A 116 -16.31 -5.09 13.62
N LYS A 117 -15.57 -4.47 12.72
CA LYS A 117 -16.06 -4.21 11.36
C LYS A 117 -16.16 -5.52 10.59
N ALA A 118 -17.28 -5.73 9.91
CA ALA A 118 -17.44 -6.87 9.03
C ALA A 118 -16.41 -6.81 7.87
N LEU A 119 -15.90 -7.97 7.46
CA LEU A 119 -15.12 -8.06 6.24
C LEU A 119 -16.03 -7.77 5.02
N PRO A 120 -15.57 -6.98 4.07
CA PRO A 120 -16.29 -6.82 2.82
C PRO A 120 -16.33 -8.17 2.09
N VAL A 121 -17.52 -8.66 1.82
CA VAL A 121 -17.73 -9.90 1.06
C VAL A 121 -18.24 -9.51 -0.32
N ALA A 122 -17.57 -10.04 -1.37
CA ALA A 122 -18.05 -9.86 -2.72
C ALA A 122 -19.37 -10.60 -2.94
N ASP A 123 -20.28 -10.01 -3.71
CA ASP A 123 -21.49 -10.71 -4.16
C ASP A 123 -21.11 -11.77 -5.20
N LEU A 124 -21.10 -13.03 -4.77
CA LEU A 124 -20.78 -14.16 -5.64
C LEU A 124 -21.88 -14.49 -6.66
N ALA A 125 -23.08 -13.98 -6.48
CA ALA A 125 -24.18 -14.19 -7.43
C ALA A 125 -23.87 -13.62 -8.82
N ALA A 126 -23.08 -12.54 -8.88
CA ALA A 126 -22.61 -11.94 -10.13
C ALA A 126 -21.73 -12.89 -10.98
N TYR A 127 -21.19 -13.93 -10.37
CA TYR A 127 -20.29 -14.90 -11.00
C TYR A 127 -20.91 -16.29 -11.18
N SER A 128 -22.19 -16.46 -10.89
CA SER A 128 -22.90 -17.75 -10.93
C SER A 128 -22.94 -18.40 -12.32
N ASN A 129 -22.84 -17.60 -13.38
CA ASN A 129 -22.86 -18.05 -14.77
C ASN A 129 -21.50 -18.43 -15.33
N LEU A 130 -20.43 -18.33 -14.55
CA LEU A 130 -19.10 -18.74 -14.99
C LEU A 130 -18.99 -20.27 -15.06
N PRO A 131 -18.23 -20.81 -16.04
CA PRO A 131 -17.98 -22.24 -16.12
C PRO A 131 -17.39 -22.79 -14.83
N ALA A 132 -17.89 -23.95 -14.42
CA ALA A 132 -17.30 -24.66 -13.28
C ALA A 132 -15.85 -25.06 -13.58
N ILE A 133 -15.01 -25.02 -12.55
CA ILE A 133 -13.64 -25.50 -12.62
C ILE A 133 -13.67 -27.00 -12.34
N ASP A 134 -13.14 -27.80 -13.28
CA ASP A 134 -12.96 -29.22 -13.03
C ASP A 134 -11.86 -29.42 -11.98
N MET A 135 -12.24 -30.02 -10.85
CA MET A 135 -11.38 -30.19 -9.70
C MET A 135 -11.64 -31.55 -9.05
N LYS A 136 -10.57 -32.30 -8.79
CA LYS A 136 -10.61 -33.57 -8.11
C LYS A 136 -9.76 -33.52 -6.84
N ILE A 137 -10.32 -33.88 -5.71
CA ILE A 137 -9.58 -34.09 -4.47
C ILE A 137 -9.22 -35.57 -4.41
N GLU A 138 -7.92 -35.88 -4.39
CA GLU A 138 -7.41 -37.26 -4.40
C GLU A 138 -7.02 -37.74 -3.01
N ASP A 139 -6.61 -36.85 -2.12
CA ASP A 139 -6.20 -37.18 -0.76
C ASP A 139 -7.35 -36.99 0.23
N PRO A 140 -7.74 -38.04 1.00
CA PRO A 140 -8.82 -37.97 1.97
C PRO A 140 -8.55 -37.01 3.15
N LEU A 141 -7.30 -36.60 3.37
CA LEU A 141 -6.97 -35.58 4.37
C LEU A 141 -7.36 -34.17 3.92
N CYS A 142 -7.49 -33.95 2.61
CA CYS A 142 -8.00 -32.70 2.07
C CYS A 142 -9.54 -32.72 2.04
N GLN A 143 -10.16 -32.30 3.11
CA GLN A 143 -11.62 -32.34 3.24
C GLN A 143 -12.34 -31.29 2.41
N ARG A 144 -11.66 -30.19 2.06
CA ARG A 144 -12.22 -29.10 1.25
C ARG A 144 -11.12 -28.33 0.55
N TYR A 145 -11.34 -28.06 -0.73
CA TYR A 145 -10.52 -27.16 -1.52
C TYR A 145 -11.42 -26.16 -2.24
N SER A 146 -11.03 -24.90 -2.27
CA SER A 146 -11.75 -23.86 -3.00
C SER A 146 -10.80 -23.24 -4.03
N CYS A 147 -11.26 -23.07 -5.25
CA CYS A 147 -10.49 -22.44 -6.31
C CYS A 147 -11.33 -21.38 -7.02
N LEU A 148 -10.64 -20.39 -7.56
CA LEU A 148 -11.22 -19.33 -8.35
C LEU A 148 -10.38 -19.13 -9.61
N ARG A 149 -11.04 -19.11 -10.77
CA ARG A 149 -10.42 -18.72 -12.04
C ARG A 149 -10.58 -17.23 -12.25
N VAL A 150 -9.48 -16.53 -12.44
CA VAL A 150 -9.47 -15.09 -12.73
C VAL A 150 -8.87 -14.90 -14.12
N GLU A 151 -9.59 -14.17 -14.96
CA GLU A 151 -9.20 -13.87 -16.34
C GLU A 151 -9.09 -12.35 -16.56
N ASN A 152 -8.50 -11.97 -17.69
CA ASN A 152 -8.38 -10.58 -18.13
C ASN A 152 -7.63 -9.68 -17.10
N ILE A 153 -6.60 -10.22 -16.48
CA ILE A 153 -5.74 -9.46 -15.58
C ILE A 153 -4.87 -8.54 -16.43
N ASN A 154 -5.25 -7.28 -16.48
CA ASN A 154 -4.54 -6.23 -17.22
C ASN A 154 -3.70 -5.30 -16.32
N ARG A 155 -3.71 -5.54 -15.02
CA ARG A 155 -2.95 -4.76 -14.04
C ARG A 155 -1.71 -5.53 -13.61
N HIS A 156 -0.53 -4.91 -13.79
CA HIS A 156 0.75 -5.50 -13.40
C HIS A 156 1.30 -4.90 -12.11
N VAL A 157 0.87 -3.69 -11.77
CA VAL A 157 1.30 -2.96 -10.57
C VAL A 157 0.14 -2.90 -9.57
N SER A 158 0.44 -3.20 -8.32
CA SER A 158 -0.53 -3.13 -7.24
C SER A 158 -1.04 -1.69 -7.03
N PRO A 159 -2.32 -1.50 -6.66
CA PRO A 159 -2.81 -0.19 -6.24
C PRO A 159 -1.96 0.38 -5.11
N MET A 160 -1.66 1.67 -5.16
CA MET A 160 -0.81 2.32 -4.16
C MET A 160 -1.28 2.08 -2.71
N ALA A 161 -2.58 2.15 -2.45
CA ALA A 161 -3.13 1.88 -1.12
C ALA A 161 -2.85 0.43 -0.63
N MET A 162 -2.84 -0.55 -1.53
CA MET A 162 -2.46 -1.93 -1.21
C MET A 162 -0.96 -2.02 -0.91
N ARG A 163 -0.13 -1.41 -1.74
CA ARG A 163 1.33 -1.39 -1.56
C ARG A 163 1.73 -0.79 -0.22
N ILE A 164 1.14 0.35 0.15
CA ILE A 164 1.38 1.02 1.43
C ILE A 164 1.02 0.10 2.60
N ARG A 165 -0.17 -0.50 2.60
CA ARG A 165 -0.60 -1.38 3.69
C ARG A 165 0.30 -2.60 3.85
N LEU A 166 0.68 -3.24 2.75
CA LEU A 166 1.57 -4.40 2.79
C LEU A 166 2.97 -4.01 3.26
N ASN A 167 3.50 -2.88 2.78
CA ASN A 167 4.78 -2.38 3.25
C ASN A 167 4.76 -2.09 4.77
N TYR A 168 3.69 -1.49 5.27
CA TYR A 168 3.50 -1.25 6.71
C TYR A 168 3.40 -2.54 7.54
N CYS A 169 3.00 -3.66 6.92
CA CYS A 169 3.02 -4.98 7.53
C CYS A 169 4.37 -5.72 7.34
N GLY A 170 5.41 -5.05 6.85
CA GLY A 170 6.73 -5.64 6.61
C GLY A 170 6.81 -6.53 5.35
N MET A 171 5.82 -6.45 4.46
CA MET A 171 5.79 -7.24 3.23
C MET A 171 6.41 -6.48 2.07
N ARG A 172 7.28 -7.15 1.29
CA ARG A 172 7.95 -6.53 0.14
C ARG A 172 7.04 -6.44 -1.08
N ASP A 173 7.21 -5.37 -1.86
CA ASP A 173 6.58 -5.21 -3.17
C ASP A 173 7.23 -6.15 -4.19
N ILE A 174 6.49 -7.18 -4.64
CA ILE A 174 6.95 -8.12 -5.65
C ILE A 174 6.18 -7.86 -6.96
N ASN A 175 4.88 -8.12 -6.97
CA ASN A 175 3.98 -7.83 -8.08
C ASN A 175 2.51 -7.95 -7.61
N PHE A 176 1.58 -7.50 -8.44
CA PHE A 176 0.17 -7.46 -8.10
C PHE A 176 -0.43 -8.82 -7.69
N LEU A 177 -0.07 -9.91 -8.41
CA LEU A 177 -0.61 -11.24 -8.10
C LEU A 177 -0.04 -11.81 -6.81
N ALA A 178 1.25 -11.64 -6.56
CA ALA A 178 1.86 -12.05 -5.31
C ALA A 178 1.26 -11.28 -4.11
N TYR A 179 0.95 -10.01 -4.29
CA TYR A 179 0.31 -9.22 -3.25
C TYR A 179 -1.12 -9.63 -2.92
N LEU A 180 -1.87 -10.14 -3.88
CA LEU A 180 -3.22 -10.65 -3.63
C LEU A 180 -3.25 -11.90 -2.75
N THR A 181 -2.13 -12.63 -2.68
CA THR A 181 -2.01 -13.87 -1.89
C THR A 181 -1.44 -13.63 -0.49
N ASN A 182 -0.97 -12.45 -0.18
CA ASN A 182 -0.50 -12.00 1.12
C ASN A 182 -1.62 -11.27 1.87
#